data_07d02e0c987b27cdbfccb622a5cf3144
#
_entry.id   07d02e0c987b27cdbfccb622a5cf3144
#
_cell.length_a   1.000
_cell.length_b   1.000
_cell.length_c   1.000
_cell.angle_alpha   90.00
_cell.angle_beta   90.00
_cell.angle_gamma   90.00
#
_symmetry.space_group_name_H-M   'P 1'
#
loop_
_entity.id
_entity.type
_entity.pdbx_description
1 polymer ?
#
loop_
_entity_poly.entity_id
_entity_poly.type
_entity_poly.pdbx_seq_one_letter_code
_entity_poly.pdbx_strand_id
1 'polypeptide(L)'
;RDRSVSRGLGDVYKRQANMRMRKVKWATDYLPTASCLVKEPSKQAGNWKKLLDTDTLHIEIGCGKGNYSLDMAKMYPDTGFIAIEKNESAAGIAAKKYDEDTEKKRLKLIQDDASSIGEWFGPREVDVIHLNFSDPWPKKRYAKRRLSSTTFLDQYKRILSFNGEIQMKTDNSALFEYSLIEFQNAGFKMVEISVDYRREKHDEDAITEYEPVSYTHLRAHETLSDL
;
A
#
# COMPACT_ATOMS: atom_id res chain seq x y z
N ARG A 1 20.46 41.30 -20.37
CA ARG A 1 21.00 39.94 -20.10
C ARG A 1 20.13 39.34 -19.05
N ASP A 2 19.13 38.57 -19.53
CA ASP A 2 18.22 37.80 -18.69
C ASP A 2 18.93 36.58 -18.10
N ARG A 3 18.93 36.47 -16.79
CA ARG A 3 19.27 35.28 -16.04
C ARG A 3 18.19 35.01 -14.99
N SER A 4 17.08 34.52 -15.43
CA SER A 4 16.06 34.04 -14.50
C SER A 4 15.15 33.02 -15.17
N VAL A 5 15.56 31.79 -15.37
CA VAL A 5 14.66 30.60 -15.48
C VAL A 5 15.49 29.38 -15.20
N SER A 6 15.42 28.79 -13.99
CA SER A 6 15.50 27.35 -13.69
C SER A 6 15.62 27.03 -12.19
N ARG A 7 14.99 27.79 -11.30
CA ARG A 7 15.01 27.50 -9.86
C ARG A 7 13.72 26.84 -9.32
N GLY A 8 12.69 26.63 -10.16
CA GLY A 8 11.35 26.24 -9.67
C GLY A 8 11.12 24.74 -9.50
N LEU A 9 11.60 23.90 -10.40
CA LEU A 9 11.23 22.47 -10.42
C LEU A 9 12.07 21.60 -9.47
N GLY A 10 13.35 21.90 -9.31
CA GLY A 10 14.21 21.14 -8.41
C GLY A 10 13.91 21.30 -6.92
N ASP A 11 13.34 22.42 -6.51
CA ASP A 11 13.02 22.71 -5.10
C ASP A 11 11.67 22.11 -4.67
N VAL A 12 10.71 21.93 -5.59
CA VAL A 12 9.44 21.26 -5.33
C VAL A 12 9.70 19.77 -5.07
N TYR A 13 10.51 19.11 -5.88
CA TYR A 13 10.89 17.70 -5.69
C TYR A 13 11.72 17.47 -4.40
N LYS A 14 12.57 18.39 -4.01
CA LYS A 14 13.32 18.30 -2.74
C LYS A 14 12.42 18.47 -1.51
N ARG A 15 11.34 19.24 -1.60
CA ARG A 15 10.38 19.40 -0.50
C ARG A 15 9.49 18.19 -0.30
N GLN A 16 9.08 17.48 -1.35
CA GLN A 16 8.28 16.24 -1.24
C GLN A 16 9.09 15.09 -0.65
N ALA A 17 10.37 14.93 -0.99
CA ALA A 17 11.22 13.84 -0.53
C ALA A 17 11.59 13.85 0.97
N ASN A 18 11.23 14.90 1.72
CA ASN A 18 11.62 15.07 3.13
C ASN A 18 10.49 15.49 4.07
N MET A 19 9.23 15.42 3.66
CA MET A 19 8.13 15.68 4.60
C MET A 19 7.89 14.45 5.49
N ARG A 20 8.81 14.21 6.43
CA ARG A 20 8.49 13.40 7.61
C ARG A 20 7.28 14.03 8.27
N MET A 21 6.18 13.31 8.35
CA MET A 21 5.01 13.73 9.10
C MET A 21 5.45 14.11 10.53
N ARG A 22 5.09 15.31 10.97
CA ARG A 22 5.38 15.75 12.34
C ARG A 22 4.67 14.83 13.33
N LYS A 23 5.31 14.56 14.48
CA LYS A 23 4.68 13.77 15.54
C LYS A 23 3.36 14.42 15.97
N VAL A 24 2.28 13.67 15.86
CA VAL A 24 0.93 14.05 16.30
C VAL A 24 0.66 13.35 17.61
N LYS A 25 0.86 14.04 18.72
CA LYS A 25 0.83 13.45 20.06
C LYS A 25 -0.46 12.68 20.34
N TRP A 26 -1.62 13.28 20.11
CA TRP A 26 -2.90 12.62 20.39
C TRP A 26 -3.06 11.32 19.60
N ALA A 27 -2.56 11.25 18.35
CA ALA A 27 -2.66 10.06 17.52
C ALA A 27 -1.76 8.93 18.03
N THR A 28 -0.53 9.26 18.44
CA THR A 28 0.38 8.28 19.06
C THR A 28 -0.10 7.82 20.42
N ASP A 29 -0.77 8.67 21.20
CA ASP A 29 -1.36 8.31 22.49
C ASP A 29 -2.62 7.43 22.31
N TYR A 30 -3.40 7.65 21.25
CA TYR A 30 -4.60 6.88 20.90
C TYR A 30 -4.29 5.48 20.37
N LEU A 31 -3.29 5.37 19.52
CA LEU A 31 -3.01 4.15 18.76
C LEU A 31 -2.96 2.85 19.59
N PRO A 32 -2.30 2.81 20.77
CA PRO A 32 -2.24 1.58 21.56
C PRO A 32 -3.59 1.10 22.10
N THR A 33 -4.60 1.99 22.13
CA THR A 33 -5.95 1.72 22.65
C THR A 33 -6.96 1.37 21.55
N ALA A 34 -6.56 1.55 20.29
CA ALA A 34 -7.46 1.35 19.15
C ALA A 34 -7.89 -0.12 19.00
N SER A 35 -9.21 -0.33 18.79
CA SER A 35 -9.81 -1.66 18.64
C SER A 35 -9.49 -2.33 17.32
N CYS A 36 -9.17 -1.53 16.30
CA CYS A 36 -8.76 -2.02 14.99
C CYS A 36 -7.29 -2.46 14.94
N LEU A 37 -6.46 -2.07 15.93
CA LEU A 37 -5.01 -2.35 15.92
C LEU A 37 -4.70 -3.81 16.26
N VAL A 38 -3.94 -4.47 15.38
CA VAL A 38 -3.37 -5.80 15.63
C VAL A 38 -1.90 -5.66 16.00
N LYS A 39 -1.57 -5.94 17.27
CA LYS A 39 -0.23 -5.73 17.84
C LYS A 39 0.77 -6.82 17.48
N GLU A 40 0.31 -8.03 17.22
CA GLU A 40 1.15 -9.20 16.94
C GLU A 40 0.66 -9.89 15.66
N PRO A 41 0.91 -9.29 14.47
CA PRO A 41 0.35 -9.77 13.20
C PRO A 41 0.83 -11.18 12.85
N SER A 42 2.04 -11.58 13.21
CA SER A 42 2.57 -12.92 12.97
C SER A 42 1.75 -14.04 13.64
N LYS A 43 1.08 -13.76 14.76
CA LYS A 43 0.17 -14.72 15.41
C LYS A 43 -1.13 -14.94 14.62
N GLN A 44 -1.43 -14.07 13.67
CA GLN A 44 -2.62 -14.17 12.82
C GLN A 44 -2.33 -14.84 11.48
N ALA A 45 -1.07 -15.14 11.17
CA ALA A 45 -0.69 -15.78 9.90
C ALA A 45 -1.51 -17.05 9.63
N GLY A 46 -2.20 -17.10 8.50
CA GLY A 46 -3.14 -18.17 8.12
C GLY A 46 -4.54 -18.10 8.76
N ASN A 47 -4.82 -17.07 9.58
CA ASN A 47 -6.11 -16.89 10.26
C ASN A 47 -6.82 -15.56 9.96
N TRP A 48 -6.26 -14.72 9.09
CA TRP A 48 -6.82 -13.40 8.82
C TRP A 48 -8.23 -13.46 8.23
N LYS A 49 -8.45 -14.35 7.24
CA LYS A 49 -9.77 -14.54 6.64
C LYS A 49 -10.81 -14.98 7.68
N LYS A 50 -10.44 -15.88 8.58
CA LYS A 50 -11.30 -16.30 9.70
C LYS A 50 -11.55 -15.16 10.69
N LEU A 51 -10.50 -14.40 11.05
CA LEU A 51 -10.60 -13.26 11.97
C LEU A 51 -11.56 -12.18 11.46
N LEU A 52 -11.54 -11.93 10.14
CA LEU A 52 -12.36 -10.92 9.47
C LEU A 52 -13.70 -11.46 8.95
N ASP A 53 -13.96 -12.77 9.10
CA ASP A 53 -15.15 -13.44 8.58
C ASP A 53 -15.34 -13.15 7.08
N THR A 54 -14.33 -13.50 6.27
CA THR A 54 -14.28 -13.22 4.84
C THR A 54 -13.55 -14.30 4.07
N ASP A 55 -13.90 -14.47 2.79
CA ASP A 55 -13.17 -15.35 1.86
C ASP A 55 -12.13 -14.58 1.04
N THR A 56 -12.21 -13.24 0.99
CA THR A 56 -11.32 -12.38 0.20
C THR A 56 -10.58 -11.41 1.10
N LEU A 57 -9.24 -11.38 1.00
CA LEU A 57 -8.37 -10.56 1.82
C LEU A 57 -7.54 -9.60 0.96
N HIS A 58 -7.70 -8.31 1.16
CA HIS A 58 -6.88 -7.26 0.59
C HIS A 58 -5.96 -6.65 1.65
N ILE A 59 -4.77 -6.24 1.24
CA ILE A 59 -3.86 -5.49 2.10
C ILE A 59 -3.41 -4.21 1.41
N GLU A 60 -3.27 -3.12 2.17
CA GLU A 60 -2.65 -1.87 1.70
C GLU A 60 -1.37 -1.62 2.49
N ILE A 61 -0.23 -1.48 1.79
CA ILE A 61 1.07 -1.22 2.41
C ILE A 61 1.42 0.25 2.27
N GLY A 62 1.54 0.94 3.42
CA GLY A 62 1.73 2.38 3.47
C GLY A 62 0.41 3.13 3.39
N CYS A 63 -0.59 2.73 4.18
CA CYS A 63 -1.94 3.31 4.12
C CYS A 63 -2.02 4.78 4.56
N GLY A 64 -0.94 5.35 5.11
CA GLY A 64 -0.93 6.71 5.60
C GLY A 64 -2.01 6.97 6.65
N LYS A 65 -2.89 7.93 6.40
CA LYS A 65 -4.01 8.26 7.30
C LYS A 65 -5.27 7.39 7.07
N GLY A 66 -5.16 6.35 6.26
CA GLY A 66 -6.12 5.27 6.15
C GLY A 66 -7.40 5.54 5.34
N ASN A 67 -7.47 6.62 4.56
CA ASN A 67 -8.68 6.94 3.79
C ASN A 67 -9.00 5.86 2.76
N TYR A 68 -8.01 5.46 1.95
CA TYR A 68 -8.21 4.47 0.89
C TYR A 68 -8.72 3.13 1.43
N SER A 69 -8.05 2.54 2.42
CA SER A 69 -8.50 1.27 3.03
C SER A 69 -9.90 1.37 3.63
N LEU A 70 -10.26 2.53 4.23
CA LEU A 70 -11.59 2.75 4.79
C LEU A 70 -12.65 2.79 3.70
N ASP A 71 -12.41 3.54 2.62
CA ASP A 71 -13.35 3.70 1.53
C ASP A 71 -13.52 2.38 0.75
N MET A 72 -12.41 1.65 0.52
CA MET A 72 -12.47 0.31 -0.08
C MET A 72 -13.27 -0.68 0.79
N ALA A 73 -13.09 -0.66 2.11
CA ALA A 73 -13.85 -1.51 3.02
C ALA A 73 -15.36 -1.18 3.04
N LYS A 74 -15.73 0.06 2.75
CA LYS A 74 -17.14 0.47 2.55
C LYS A 74 -17.68 0.00 1.21
N MET A 75 -16.89 0.12 0.15
CA MET A 75 -17.29 -0.30 -1.21
C MET A 75 -17.45 -1.82 -1.31
N TYR A 76 -16.63 -2.57 -0.57
CA TYR A 76 -16.58 -4.03 -0.60
C TYR A 76 -16.81 -4.63 0.80
N PRO A 77 -18.05 -4.60 1.32
CA PRO A 77 -18.35 -4.98 2.70
C PRO A 77 -18.07 -6.46 3.03
N ASP A 78 -17.99 -7.33 2.01
CA ASP A 78 -17.67 -8.75 2.18
C ASP A 78 -16.18 -9.06 2.07
N THR A 79 -15.35 -8.07 1.72
CA THR A 79 -13.90 -8.20 1.64
C THR A 79 -13.23 -7.75 2.93
N GLY A 80 -12.26 -8.53 3.41
CA GLY A 80 -11.41 -8.15 4.53
C GLY A 80 -10.27 -7.24 4.07
N PHE A 81 -9.96 -6.21 4.85
CA PHE A 81 -8.87 -5.28 4.58
C PHE A 81 -7.90 -5.21 5.76
N ILE A 82 -6.60 -5.26 5.47
CA ILE A 82 -5.53 -5.00 6.43
C ILE A 82 -4.75 -3.78 5.94
N ALA A 83 -4.86 -2.69 6.67
CA ALA A 83 -4.07 -1.48 6.45
C ALA A 83 -2.75 -1.59 7.22
N ILE A 84 -1.63 -1.26 6.57
CA ILE A 84 -0.29 -1.35 7.17
C ILE A 84 0.38 0.01 7.07
N GLU A 85 0.85 0.56 8.19
CA GLU A 85 1.53 1.85 8.23
C GLU A 85 2.66 1.84 9.28
N LYS A 86 3.86 2.24 8.86
CA LYS A 86 5.02 2.30 9.76
C LYS A 86 5.07 3.57 10.61
N ASN A 87 4.51 4.67 10.12
CA ASN A 87 4.51 5.93 10.84
C ASN A 87 3.43 5.93 11.93
N GLU A 88 3.85 5.95 13.18
CA GLU A 88 2.98 5.88 14.36
C GLU A 88 1.88 6.96 14.38
N SER A 89 2.21 8.19 13.96
CA SER A 89 1.23 9.28 13.92
C SER A 89 0.20 9.10 12.81
N ALA A 90 0.62 8.64 11.63
CA ALA A 90 -0.30 8.35 10.54
C ALA A 90 -1.20 7.16 10.89
N ALA A 91 -0.62 6.08 11.42
CA ALA A 91 -1.36 4.92 11.90
C ALA A 91 -2.38 5.29 13.00
N GLY A 92 -2.02 6.17 13.95
CA GLY A 92 -2.94 6.63 14.99
C GLY A 92 -4.12 7.45 14.44
N ILE A 93 -3.89 8.25 13.39
CA ILE A 93 -4.97 8.96 12.69
C ILE A 93 -5.88 7.97 11.96
N ALA A 94 -5.31 7.00 11.27
CA ALA A 94 -6.05 5.95 10.59
C ALA A 94 -6.88 5.12 11.60
N ALA A 95 -6.26 4.70 12.70
CA ALA A 95 -6.89 3.93 13.76
C ALA A 95 -8.14 4.62 14.31
N LYS A 96 -8.02 5.93 14.61
CA LYS A 96 -9.15 6.72 15.12
C LYS A 96 -10.31 6.75 14.11
N LYS A 97 -10.03 6.97 12.82
CA LYS A 97 -11.06 6.95 11.77
C LYS A 97 -11.76 5.59 11.69
N TYR A 98 -11.00 4.49 11.79
CA TYR A 98 -11.55 3.14 11.69
C TYR A 98 -12.44 2.81 12.89
N ASP A 99 -12.04 3.23 14.10
CA ASP A 99 -12.82 2.99 15.33
C ASP A 99 -14.07 3.89 15.42
N GLU A 100 -14.02 5.13 14.90
CA GLU A 100 -15.15 6.07 14.89
C GLU A 100 -16.19 5.73 13.82
N ASP A 101 -15.84 4.95 12.83
CA ASP A 101 -16.80 4.54 11.80
C ASP A 101 -17.73 3.46 12.34
N THR A 102 -19.02 3.78 12.39
CA THR A 102 -20.06 2.97 13.03
C THR A 102 -20.49 1.73 12.23
N GLU A 103 -20.14 1.66 10.96
CA GLU A 103 -20.42 0.48 10.15
C GLU A 103 -19.49 -0.68 10.53
N LYS A 104 -20.04 -1.90 10.64
CA LYS A 104 -19.21 -3.10 10.79
C LYS A 104 -18.34 -3.25 9.55
N LYS A 105 -17.02 -3.11 9.73
CA LYS A 105 -16.06 -3.30 8.67
C LYS A 105 -15.11 -4.43 8.99
N ARG A 106 -14.82 -5.20 7.98
CA ARG A 106 -13.76 -6.21 8.00
C ARG A 106 -12.40 -5.53 7.77
N LEU A 107 -12.07 -4.52 8.62
CA LEU A 107 -10.88 -3.69 8.48
C LEU A 107 -10.06 -3.72 9.78
N LYS A 108 -8.77 -4.03 9.66
CA LYS A 108 -7.80 -3.99 10.75
C LYS A 108 -6.57 -3.18 10.34
N LEU A 109 -5.81 -2.75 11.34
CA LEU A 109 -4.59 -1.96 11.18
C LEU A 109 -3.40 -2.70 11.80
N ILE A 110 -2.28 -2.70 11.09
CA ILE A 110 -0.96 -3.08 11.60
C ILE A 110 -0.08 -1.83 11.59
N GLN A 111 0.50 -1.49 12.74
CA GLN A 111 1.49 -0.42 12.82
C GLN A 111 2.88 -1.05 12.95
N ASP A 112 3.55 -1.21 11.81
CA ASP A 112 4.92 -1.73 11.74
C ASP A 112 5.55 -1.45 10.36
N ASP A 113 6.87 -1.67 10.24
CA ASP A 113 7.58 -1.67 8.96
C ASP A 113 7.32 -3.00 8.24
N ALA A 114 6.79 -2.92 7.02
CA ALA A 114 6.41 -4.11 6.23
C ALA A 114 7.59 -4.98 5.76
N SER A 115 8.81 -4.74 6.22
CA SER A 115 10.00 -5.52 5.85
C SER A 115 9.88 -7.01 6.15
N SER A 116 9.07 -7.40 7.14
CA SER A 116 8.78 -8.79 7.52
C SER A 116 7.37 -9.24 7.16
N ILE A 117 6.76 -8.64 6.14
CA ILE A 117 5.36 -8.90 5.79
C ILE A 117 5.07 -10.38 5.50
N GLY A 118 6.04 -11.11 4.97
CA GLY A 118 5.92 -12.54 4.73
C GLY A 118 5.70 -13.40 5.99
N GLU A 119 6.00 -12.86 7.18
CA GLU A 119 5.78 -13.53 8.47
C GLU A 119 4.39 -13.25 9.05
N TRP A 120 3.71 -12.19 8.55
CA TRP A 120 2.42 -11.75 9.08
C TRP A 120 1.22 -12.44 8.43
N PHE A 121 1.43 -13.00 7.25
CA PHE A 121 0.40 -13.69 6.49
C PHE A 121 0.82 -15.12 6.20
N GLY A 122 -0.16 -16.01 6.21
CA GLY A 122 0.04 -17.40 5.80
C GLY A 122 0.31 -17.52 4.29
N PRO A 123 0.84 -18.66 3.83
CA PRO A 123 0.98 -18.95 2.40
C PRO A 123 -0.38 -18.86 1.70
N ARG A 124 -0.42 -18.12 0.57
CA ARG A 124 -1.64 -18.03 -0.28
C ARG A 124 -2.86 -17.38 0.40
N GLU A 125 -2.66 -16.59 1.44
CA GLU A 125 -3.74 -16.00 2.23
C GLU A 125 -4.28 -14.68 1.66
N VAL A 126 -3.45 -13.89 0.96
CA VAL A 126 -3.77 -12.54 0.47
C VAL A 126 -4.21 -12.59 -0.98
N ASP A 127 -5.33 -11.96 -1.31
CA ASP A 127 -5.84 -11.93 -2.69
C ASP A 127 -5.40 -10.68 -3.45
N VAL A 128 -5.32 -9.53 -2.80
CA VAL A 128 -4.84 -8.28 -3.44
C VAL A 128 -3.91 -7.50 -2.52
N ILE A 129 -2.80 -7.03 -3.08
CA ILE A 129 -1.86 -6.11 -2.44
C ILE A 129 -1.95 -4.75 -3.12
N HIS A 130 -2.30 -3.71 -2.37
CA HIS A 130 -2.35 -2.33 -2.84
C HIS A 130 -1.08 -1.58 -2.42
N LEU A 131 -0.39 -0.97 -3.39
CA LEU A 131 0.79 -0.14 -3.23
C LEU A 131 0.48 1.28 -3.76
N ASN A 132 -0.10 2.12 -2.93
CA ASN A 132 -0.56 3.44 -3.33
C ASN A 132 0.46 4.51 -2.96
N PHE A 133 1.05 5.19 -3.95
CA PHE A 133 1.97 6.34 -3.81
C PHE A 133 3.09 6.11 -2.78
N SER A 134 3.65 4.91 -2.79
CA SER A 134 4.75 4.53 -1.91
C SER A 134 6.03 5.33 -2.16
N ASP A 135 6.88 5.44 -1.15
CA ASP A 135 8.15 6.17 -1.21
C ASP A 135 9.05 5.68 -2.36
N PRO A 136 9.48 6.55 -3.28
CA PRO A 136 10.24 6.14 -4.47
C PRO A 136 11.71 5.81 -4.19
N TRP A 137 12.27 6.19 -3.04
CA TRP A 137 13.66 5.93 -2.65
C TRP A 137 14.64 6.18 -3.81
N PRO A 138 14.87 7.42 -4.26
CA PRO A 138 15.54 7.73 -5.54
C PRO A 138 17.00 7.29 -5.61
N LYS A 139 17.68 7.15 -4.46
CA LYS A 139 19.10 6.74 -4.43
C LYS A 139 19.20 5.22 -4.60
N LYS A 140 20.04 4.75 -5.53
CA LYS A 140 20.28 3.31 -5.82
C LYS A 140 20.56 2.47 -4.55
N ARG A 141 21.33 2.99 -3.61
CA ARG A 141 21.63 2.29 -2.33
C ARG A 141 20.40 1.98 -1.47
N TYR A 142 19.27 2.64 -1.73
CA TYR A 142 17.99 2.44 -1.03
C TYR A 142 16.95 1.67 -1.86
N ALA A 143 17.32 1.15 -3.04
CA ALA A 143 16.40 0.44 -3.91
C ALA A 143 15.67 -0.72 -3.19
N LYS A 144 16.36 -1.43 -2.30
CA LYS A 144 15.78 -2.51 -1.48
C LYS A 144 14.62 -2.07 -0.56
N ARG A 145 14.44 -0.76 -0.35
CA ARG A 145 13.34 -0.20 0.46
C ARG A 145 12.08 0.07 -0.35
N ARG A 146 12.17 0.03 -1.68
CA ARG A 146 11.00 0.17 -2.55
C ARG A 146 10.09 -1.02 -2.36
N LEU A 147 8.80 -0.78 -2.21
CA LEU A 147 7.81 -1.85 -2.02
C LEU A 147 7.68 -2.78 -3.25
N SER A 148 8.20 -2.37 -4.40
CA SER A 148 8.33 -3.18 -5.62
C SER A 148 9.71 -3.81 -5.81
N SER A 149 10.59 -3.80 -4.80
CA SER A 149 11.90 -4.46 -4.91
C SER A 149 11.80 -5.97 -4.78
N THR A 150 12.76 -6.70 -5.35
CA THR A 150 12.86 -8.17 -5.27
C THR A 150 12.64 -8.68 -3.84
N THR A 151 13.22 -8.01 -2.83
CA THR A 151 13.08 -8.39 -1.41
C THR A 151 11.60 -8.44 -0.95
N PHE A 152 10.78 -7.52 -1.43
CA PHE A 152 9.34 -7.50 -1.16
C PHE A 152 8.59 -8.46 -2.07
N LEU A 153 8.91 -8.49 -3.36
CA LEU A 153 8.23 -9.35 -4.34
C LEU A 153 8.35 -10.83 -3.98
N ASP A 154 9.48 -11.28 -3.45
CA ASP A 154 9.66 -12.66 -2.97
C ASP A 154 8.73 -12.98 -1.79
N GLN A 155 8.50 -12.03 -0.88
CA GLN A 155 7.55 -12.20 0.20
C GLN A 155 6.11 -12.18 -0.31
N TYR A 156 5.79 -11.28 -1.26
CA TYR A 156 4.46 -11.21 -1.87
C TYR A 156 4.07 -12.49 -2.57
N LYS A 157 4.98 -13.12 -3.33
CA LYS A 157 4.75 -14.44 -3.95
C LYS A 157 4.34 -15.51 -2.95
N ARG A 158 4.93 -15.49 -1.76
CA ARG A 158 4.60 -16.47 -0.74
C ARG A 158 3.19 -16.28 -0.19
N ILE A 159 2.77 -15.03 0.03
CA ILE A 159 1.49 -14.73 0.70
C ILE A 159 0.33 -14.56 -0.26
N LEU A 160 0.57 -14.23 -1.54
CA LEU A 160 -0.48 -14.08 -2.54
C LEU A 160 -1.15 -15.42 -2.88
N SER A 161 -2.47 -15.39 -3.00
CA SER A 161 -3.27 -16.52 -3.50
C SER A 161 -2.94 -16.82 -4.97
N PHE A 162 -3.37 -17.97 -5.48
CA PHE A 162 -3.05 -18.41 -6.85
C PHE A 162 -3.50 -17.43 -7.95
N ASN A 163 -4.56 -16.68 -7.72
CA ASN A 163 -5.02 -15.62 -8.62
C ASN A 163 -4.81 -14.24 -7.99
N GLY A 164 -3.91 -14.17 -6.99
CA GLY A 164 -3.65 -12.93 -6.28
C GLY A 164 -2.94 -11.91 -7.14
N GLU A 165 -3.21 -10.65 -6.90
CA GLU A 165 -2.67 -9.56 -7.69
C GLU A 165 -2.02 -8.46 -6.85
N ILE A 166 -1.13 -7.72 -7.47
CA ILE A 166 -0.56 -6.49 -6.93
C ILE A 166 -1.06 -5.34 -7.79
N GLN A 167 -1.67 -4.36 -7.15
CA GLN A 167 -2.11 -3.11 -7.75
C GLN A 167 -1.21 -1.98 -7.25
N MET A 168 -0.56 -1.28 -8.16
CA MET A 168 0.37 -0.20 -7.83
C MET A 168 -0.03 1.10 -8.51
N LYS A 169 -0.11 2.18 -7.74
CA LYS A 169 -0.31 3.55 -8.21
C LYS A 169 0.87 4.42 -7.81
N THR A 170 1.38 5.23 -8.72
CA THR A 170 2.47 6.17 -8.42
C THR A 170 2.46 7.36 -9.41
N ASP A 171 2.82 8.53 -8.91
CA ASP A 171 3.10 9.73 -9.69
C ASP A 171 4.59 9.85 -10.07
N ASN A 172 5.42 8.92 -9.60
CA ASN A 172 6.86 8.92 -9.83
C ASN A 172 7.24 7.99 -11.00
N SER A 173 7.54 8.57 -12.17
CA SER A 173 7.90 7.84 -13.38
C SER A 173 9.10 6.90 -13.18
N ALA A 174 10.13 7.33 -12.44
CA ALA A 174 11.32 6.49 -12.21
C ALA A 174 11.01 5.28 -11.32
N LEU A 175 10.11 5.42 -10.35
CA LEU A 175 9.61 4.28 -9.56
C LEU A 175 8.76 3.36 -10.43
N PHE A 176 7.92 3.91 -11.29
CA PHE A 176 7.08 3.13 -12.20
C PHE A 176 7.92 2.28 -13.16
N GLU A 177 8.88 2.89 -13.86
CA GLU A 177 9.80 2.18 -14.78
C GLU A 177 10.59 1.08 -14.06
N TYR A 178 11.12 1.40 -12.87
CA TYR A 178 11.80 0.43 -12.03
C TYR A 178 10.88 -0.75 -11.68
N SER A 179 9.66 -0.45 -11.27
CA SER A 179 8.70 -1.47 -10.84
C SER A 179 8.29 -2.40 -11.97
N LEU A 180 8.09 -1.89 -13.19
CA LEU A 180 7.83 -2.71 -14.37
C LEU A 180 8.90 -3.79 -14.58
N ILE A 181 10.17 -3.40 -14.45
CA ILE A 181 11.32 -4.30 -14.63
C ILE A 181 11.37 -5.33 -13.47
N GLU A 182 11.19 -4.89 -12.24
CA GLU A 182 11.24 -5.79 -11.07
C GLU A 182 10.09 -6.81 -11.08
N PHE A 183 8.86 -6.40 -11.42
CA PHE A 183 7.72 -7.31 -11.54
C PHE A 183 7.97 -8.37 -12.63
N GLN A 184 8.48 -7.94 -13.78
CA GLN A 184 8.80 -8.86 -14.88
C GLN A 184 9.90 -9.85 -14.47
N ASN A 185 11.00 -9.35 -13.88
CA ASN A 185 12.12 -10.19 -13.42
C ASN A 185 11.68 -11.17 -12.32
N ALA A 186 10.74 -10.77 -11.48
CA ALA A 186 10.14 -11.63 -10.48
C ALA A 186 9.11 -12.64 -11.05
N GLY A 187 8.81 -12.60 -12.35
CA GLY A 187 7.89 -13.54 -13.01
C GLY A 187 6.41 -13.19 -12.82
N PHE A 188 6.07 -11.96 -12.44
CA PHE A 188 4.68 -11.52 -12.45
C PHE A 188 4.21 -11.23 -13.87
N LYS A 189 3.00 -11.67 -14.19
CA LYS A 189 2.34 -11.34 -15.46
C LYS A 189 1.68 -9.97 -15.35
N MET A 190 2.10 -9.04 -16.19
CA MET A 190 1.47 -7.72 -16.30
C MET A 190 0.09 -7.87 -16.95
N VAL A 191 -0.96 -7.40 -16.28
CA VAL A 191 -2.34 -7.49 -16.75
C VAL A 191 -2.83 -6.15 -17.25
N GLU A 192 -2.43 -5.08 -16.56
CA GLU A 192 -2.84 -3.73 -16.90
C GLU A 192 -1.70 -2.74 -16.64
N ILE A 193 -1.52 -1.82 -17.58
CA ILE A 193 -0.57 -0.70 -17.46
C ILE A 193 -1.28 0.55 -17.97
N SER A 194 -1.43 1.57 -17.14
CA SER A 194 -1.97 2.87 -17.51
C SER A 194 -1.02 3.99 -17.09
N VAL A 195 -0.74 4.91 -18.00
CA VAL A 195 0.07 6.12 -17.73
C VAL A 195 -0.78 7.34 -17.35
N ASP A 196 -2.09 7.21 -17.43
CA ASP A 196 -3.07 8.20 -17.03
C ASP A 196 -4.36 7.47 -16.58
N TYR A 197 -4.32 6.93 -15.36
CA TYR A 197 -5.32 5.99 -14.88
C TYR A 197 -6.72 6.61 -14.79
N ARG A 198 -6.82 7.87 -14.38
CA ARG A 198 -8.12 8.56 -14.25
C ARG A 198 -8.64 9.19 -15.55
N ARG A 199 -7.98 8.90 -16.69
CA ARG A 199 -8.56 9.23 -18.00
C ARG A 199 -9.92 8.57 -18.18
N GLU A 200 -10.08 7.38 -17.63
CA GLU A 200 -11.32 6.65 -17.55
C GLU A 200 -11.85 6.62 -16.12
N LYS A 201 -13.15 6.37 -15.97
CA LYS A 201 -13.79 6.27 -14.67
C LYS A 201 -13.57 4.87 -14.11
N HIS A 202 -13.08 4.80 -12.87
CA HIS A 202 -12.83 3.55 -12.14
C HIS A 202 -13.69 3.56 -10.86
N ASP A 203 -14.97 3.17 -11.00
CA ASP A 203 -15.90 3.11 -9.88
C ASP A 203 -15.57 1.97 -8.89
N GLU A 204 -14.74 1.02 -9.31
CA GLU A 204 -14.26 -0.11 -8.53
C GLU A 204 -13.10 0.24 -7.59
N ASP A 205 -12.56 1.46 -7.67
CA ASP A 205 -11.33 1.85 -6.99
C ASP A 205 -11.49 3.19 -6.27
N ALA A 206 -11.29 3.18 -4.96
CA ALA A 206 -11.39 4.37 -4.12
C ALA A 206 -10.31 5.40 -4.47
N ILE A 207 -10.63 6.67 -4.27
CA ILE A 207 -9.69 7.78 -4.48
C ILE A 207 -8.76 7.87 -3.28
N THR A 208 -7.44 7.94 -3.53
CA THR A 208 -6.46 8.13 -2.46
C THR A 208 -6.30 9.60 -2.09
N GLU A 209 -5.88 9.89 -0.85
CA GLU A 209 -5.61 11.26 -0.37
C GLU A 209 -4.50 11.98 -1.19
N TYR A 210 -3.62 11.21 -1.82
CA TYR A 210 -2.45 11.71 -2.56
C TYR A 210 -2.62 11.64 -4.07
N GLU A 211 -3.82 11.33 -4.55
CA GLU A 211 -4.06 11.13 -5.96
C GLU A 211 -3.98 12.45 -6.74
N PRO A 212 -2.91 12.68 -7.53
CA PRO A 212 -2.79 13.83 -8.39
C PRO A 212 -3.73 13.69 -9.60
N VAL A 213 -3.87 14.77 -10.38
CA VAL A 213 -4.71 14.80 -11.59
C VAL A 213 -4.29 13.75 -12.62
N SER A 214 -3.01 13.35 -12.64
CA SER A 214 -2.48 12.30 -13.53
C SER A 214 -1.47 11.45 -12.80
N TYR A 215 -1.59 10.12 -12.90
CA TYR A 215 -0.65 9.16 -12.34
C TYR A 215 -0.69 7.83 -13.11
N THR A 216 0.32 7.01 -12.90
CA THR A 216 0.47 5.71 -13.53
C THR A 216 -0.09 4.60 -12.65
N HIS A 217 -0.71 3.62 -13.28
CA HIS A 217 -1.24 2.41 -12.64
C HIS A 217 -0.65 1.16 -13.27
N LEU A 218 -0.45 0.15 -12.44
CA LEU A 218 0.05 -1.15 -12.83
C LEU A 218 -0.67 -2.23 -12.05
N ARG A 219 -1.15 -3.26 -12.74
CA ARG A 219 -1.70 -4.47 -12.14
C ARG A 219 -0.95 -5.70 -12.66
N ALA A 220 -0.50 -6.54 -11.76
CA ALA A 220 0.25 -7.74 -12.09
C ALA A 220 -0.25 -8.93 -11.27
N HIS A 221 -0.39 -10.07 -11.93
CA HIS A 221 -0.70 -11.36 -11.30
C HIS A 221 0.58 -12.17 -11.06
N GLU A 222 0.59 -12.93 -9.98
CA GLU A 222 1.56 -14.02 -9.85
C GLU A 222 1.26 -15.06 -10.94
N THR A 223 2.26 -15.38 -11.76
CA THR A 223 2.18 -16.55 -12.62
C THR A 223 2.53 -17.76 -11.80
N LEU A 224 1.65 -18.76 -11.78
CA LEU A 224 2.03 -20.10 -11.40
C LEU A 224 3.21 -20.51 -12.28
N SER A 225 4.42 -20.54 -11.73
CA SER A 225 5.46 -21.38 -12.33
C SER A 225 4.95 -22.80 -12.18
N ASP A 226 4.65 -23.43 -13.31
CA ASP A 226 4.31 -24.86 -13.37
C ASP A 226 5.28 -25.65 -12.52
N LEU A 227 4.73 -26.33 -11.52
CA LEU A 227 5.43 -27.36 -10.77
C LEU A 227 5.59 -28.60 -11.62
#